data_692e164bb53c636b83146d8286073233
#
_entry.id   692e164bb53c636b83146d8286073233
#
_cell.length_a   1.000
_cell.length_b   1.000
_cell.length_c   1.000
_cell.angle_alpha   90.00
_cell.angle_beta   90.00
_cell.angle_gamma   90.00
#
_symmetry.space_group_name_H-M   'P 1'
#
loop_
_entity.id
_entity.type
_entity.pdbx_description
1 polymer ?
#
loop_
_entity_poly.entity_id
_entity_poly.type
_entity_poly.pdbx_seq_one_letter_code
_entity_poly.pdbx_strand_id
1 'polypeptide(L)'
;MRRFPPERIICLTEETVETLYLLGQQDRIVGVSGYAVRPPEVRKQKPRVSAFTSADIPKIMALEPDLVLTFSDLQADIVSDLIRKGVTVMAYNQRDIAGILAMIRHLGAVVGAADEAEKLASDYQARLAKMADANTHKPRPKVYFEEWDEPMISGIKWVSELVEIAGGCDVFPHLSVHKAATDRFVQSTDVIKAAPDVILASWCGKKVRSEKIAARAGWQDIPAVRLDRIYEIKSPLILQPGPAALTDGLDAIERALS
;
A
#
# COMPACT_ATOMS: atom_id res chain seq x y z
N MET A 1 27.36 -17.17 12.46
CA MET A 1 26.47 -18.21 11.89
C MET A 1 25.11 -17.57 11.66
N ARG A 2 24.61 -17.53 10.43
CA ARG A 2 23.27 -16.96 10.19
C ARG A 2 22.24 -17.85 10.84
N ARG A 3 21.30 -17.26 11.63
CA ARG A 3 20.28 -17.98 12.38
C ARG A 3 19.01 -18.13 11.53
N PHE A 4 18.29 -19.22 11.73
CA PHE A 4 16.96 -19.40 11.19
C PHE A 4 16.04 -19.85 12.33
N PRO A 5 14.88 -19.24 12.50
CA PRO A 5 14.40 -18.05 11.79
C PRO A 5 15.25 -16.79 12.05
N PRO A 6 15.22 -15.76 11.17
CA PRO A 6 16.00 -14.56 11.32
C PRO A 6 15.65 -13.81 12.61
N GLU A 7 16.65 -13.28 13.30
CA GLU A 7 16.48 -12.58 14.59
C GLU A 7 16.70 -11.06 14.51
N ARG A 8 17.36 -10.58 13.42
CA ARG A 8 17.72 -9.18 13.23
C ARG A 8 17.27 -8.71 11.87
N ILE A 9 16.00 -8.30 11.80
CA ILE A 9 15.33 -7.96 10.55
C ILE A 9 15.31 -6.45 10.36
N ILE A 10 15.65 -5.98 9.17
CA ILE A 10 15.43 -4.61 8.74
C ILE A 10 14.33 -4.58 7.68
N CYS A 11 13.34 -3.69 7.87
CA CYS A 11 12.23 -3.49 6.96
C CYS A 11 12.39 -2.14 6.25
N LEU A 12 12.68 -2.15 4.96
CA LEU A 12 12.84 -0.93 4.16
C LEU A 12 11.51 -0.38 3.62
N THR A 13 10.40 -1.04 3.98
CA THR A 13 9.03 -0.62 3.65
C THR A 13 8.07 -0.89 4.80
N GLU A 14 6.90 -0.24 4.77
CA GLU A 14 5.96 -0.19 5.88
C GLU A 14 5.15 -1.47 6.05
N GLU A 15 4.73 -2.10 4.94
CA GLU A 15 3.85 -3.26 4.95
C GLU A 15 4.48 -4.46 5.66
N THR A 16 5.79 -4.63 5.54
CA THR A 16 6.51 -5.69 6.24
C THR A 16 6.66 -5.40 7.73
N VAL A 17 6.80 -4.13 8.12
CA VAL A 17 6.79 -3.70 9.52
C VAL A 17 5.46 -4.04 10.17
N GLU A 18 4.35 -3.57 9.59
CA GLU A 18 3.01 -3.81 10.14
C GLU A 18 2.71 -5.31 10.23
N THR A 19 3.06 -6.07 9.21
CA THR A 19 2.89 -7.54 9.20
C THR A 19 3.63 -8.20 10.35
N LEU A 20 4.91 -7.86 10.59
CA LEU A 20 5.68 -8.43 11.69
C LEU A 20 5.12 -8.08 13.08
N TYR A 21 4.59 -6.86 13.26
CA TYR A 21 3.89 -6.51 14.50
C TYR A 21 2.61 -7.33 14.69
N LEU A 22 1.81 -7.51 13.65
CA LEU A 22 0.59 -8.32 13.69
C LEU A 22 0.86 -9.80 13.95
N LEU A 23 2.04 -10.30 13.57
CA LEU A 23 2.50 -11.66 13.84
C LEU A 23 3.21 -11.81 15.19
N GLY A 24 3.30 -10.74 16.02
CA GLY A 24 4.01 -10.77 17.31
C GLY A 24 5.54 -10.87 17.17
N GLN A 25 6.11 -10.51 16.03
CA GLN A 25 7.53 -10.61 15.71
C GLN A 25 8.28 -9.28 15.73
N GLN A 26 7.71 -8.25 16.35
CA GLN A 26 8.26 -6.88 16.40
C GLN A 26 9.64 -6.80 17.07
N ASP A 27 9.96 -7.72 17.97
CA ASP A 27 11.25 -7.71 18.68
C ASP A 27 12.41 -8.05 17.76
N ARG A 28 12.16 -8.76 16.67
CA ARG A 28 13.15 -9.08 15.64
C ARG A 28 13.49 -7.87 14.74
N ILE A 29 12.66 -6.83 14.74
CA ILE A 29 12.89 -5.63 13.92
C ILE A 29 13.97 -4.78 14.57
N VAL A 30 15.11 -4.60 13.89
CA VAL A 30 16.23 -3.77 14.35
C VAL A 30 16.37 -2.46 13.58
N GLY A 31 15.65 -2.27 12.47
CA GLY A 31 15.64 -1.04 11.70
C GLY A 31 14.47 -0.98 10.74
N VAL A 32 13.98 0.24 10.45
CA VAL A 32 12.79 0.45 9.62
C VAL A 32 12.96 1.61 8.64
N SER A 33 12.10 1.64 7.62
CA SER A 33 11.89 2.82 6.77
C SER A 33 11.45 4.04 7.61
N GLY A 34 11.88 5.23 7.21
CA GLY A 34 11.42 6.48 7.79
C GLY A 34 9.91 6.74 7.60
N TYR A 35 9.30 6.04 6.66
CA TYR A 35 7.87 6.12 6.39
C TYR A 35 7.04 5.14 7.22
N ALA A 36 7.64 4.18 7.92
CA ALA A 36 6.93 3.27 8.80
C ALA A 36 6.25 4.02 9.95
N VAL A 37 4.91 4.05 9.92
CA VAL A 37 4.06 4.77 10.87
C VAL A 37 3.02 3.86 11.54
N ARG A 38 2.97 2.61 11.13
CA ARG A 38 2.04 1.60 11.63
C ARG A 38 2.80 0.37 12.14
N PRO A 39 2.50 -0.06 13.38
CA PRO A 39 1.69 0.67 14.37
C PRO A 39 2.39 1.95 14.86
N PRO A 40 1.69 2.90 15.51
CA PRO A 40 2.25 4.23 15.84
C PRO A 40 3.53 4.20 16.70
N GLU A 41 3.68 3.20 17.56
CA GLU A 41 4.83 3.00 18.46
C GLU A 41 6.13 2.75 17.70
N VAL A 42 6.08 2.22 16.48
CA VAL A 42 7.29 1.92 15.68
C VAL A 42 8.21 3.14 15.54
N ARG A 43 7.62 4.33 15.41
CA ARG A 43 8.38 5.59 15.25
C ARG A 43 9.27 5.92 16.43
N LYS A 44 8.93 5.45 17.64
CA LYS A 44 9.67 5.65 18.87
C LYS A 44 10.60 4.49 19.20
N GLN A 45 10.23 3.29 18.77
CA GLN A 45 10.89 2.05 19.18
C GLN A 45 12.02 1.63 18.24
N LYS A 46 11.92 1.99 16.94
CA LYS A 46 12.82 1.45 15.93
C LYS A 46 13.62 2.54 15.22
N PRO A 47 14.95 2.37 15.04
CA PRO A 47 15.78 3.32 14.30
C PRO A 47 15.39 3.36 12.83
N ARG A 48 15.36 4.55 12.25
CA ARG A 48 15.11 4.77 10.83
C ARG A 48 16.40 4.62 10.06
N VAL A 49 16.41 3.80 9.01
CA VAL A 49 17.60 3.47 8.22
C VAL A 49 17.44 3.75 6.73
N SER A 50 16.24 4.12 6.28
CA SER A 50 15.97 4.43 4.86
C SER A 50 14.85 5.43 4.69
N ALA A 51 14.79 6.05 3.51
CA ALA A 51 13.56 6.51 2.89
C ALA A 51 13.09 5.44 1.88
N PHE A 52 12.10 5.74 1.03
CA PHE A 52 11.58 4.72 0.10
C PHE A 52 12.60 4.33 -0.98
N THR A 53 13.23 5.32 -1.63
CA THR A 53 14.18 5.11 -2.74
C THR A 53 15.65 5.28 -2.35
N SER A 54 15.95 5.47 -1.06
CA SER A 54 17.30 5.64 -0.54
C SER A 54 17.48 4.94 0.79
N ALA A 55 18.68 4.43 1.07
CA ALA A 55 19.01 3.75 2.31
C ALA A 55 20.39 4.18 2.83
N ASP A 56 20.50 4.29 4.15
CA ASP A 56 21.77 4.50 4.85
C ASP A 56 22.46 3.13 5.05
N ILE A 57 23.17 2.69 4.01
CA ILE A 57 23.83 1.38 4.03
C ILE A 57 24.81 1.24 5.21
N PRO A 58 25.67 2.21 5.56
CA PRO A 58 26.50 2.13 6.77
C PRO A 58 25.68 1.88 8.04
N LYS A 59 24.58 2.59 8.21
CA LYS A 59 23.70 2.43 9.38
C LYS A 59 23.01 1.08 9.40
N ILE A 60 22.57 0.58 8.24
CA ILE A 60 22.02 -0.76 8.10
C ILE A 60 23.07 -1.80 8.54
N MET A 61 24.29 -1.71 8.05
CA MET A 61 25.37 -2.65 8.39
C MET A 61 25.74 -2.60 9.87
N ALA A 62 25.72 -1.42 10.50
CA ALA A 62 26.01 -1.26 11.93
C ALA A 62 24.95 -1.95 12.82
N LEU A 63 23.75 -2.21 12.30
CA LEU A 63 22.71 -2.97 12.99
C LEU A 63 22.85 -4.49 12.83
N GLU A 64 23.86 -4.96 12.11
CA GLU A 64 24.17 -6.39 11.90
C GLU A 64 22.94 -7.23 11.51
N PRO A 65 22.19 -6.87 10.45
CA PRO A 65 21.01 -7.61 10.07
C PRO A 65 21.35 -9.00 9.53
N ASP A 66 20.51 -9.98 9.85
CA ASP A 66 20.54 -11.30 9.22
C ASP A 66 19.53 -11.42 8.07
N LEU A 67 18.54 -10.49 8.01
CA LEU A 67 17.60 -10.35 6.91
C LEU A 67 17.23 -8.89 6.68
N VAL A 68 17.19 -8.46 5.41
CA VAL A 68 16.60 -7.18 5.00
C VAL A 68 15.42 -7.44 4.08
N LEU A 69 14.27 -6.83 4.40
CA LEU A 69 13.04 -6.89 3.63
C LEU A 69 12.91 -5.62 2.80
N THR A 70 12.65 -5.77 1.51
CA THR A 70 12.54 -4.68 0.51
C THR A 70 11.30 -4.85 -0.34
N PHE A 71 10.96 -3.83 -1.12
CA PHE A 71 9.81 -3.86 -2.01
C PHE A 71 10.11 -3.19 -3.35
N SER A 72 9.71 -3.86 -4.42
CA SER A 72 9.69 -3.41 -5.81
C SER A 72 11.06 -3.11 -6.45
N ASP A 73 11.01 -2.91 -7.74
CA ASP A 73 12.12 -2.49 -8.61
C ASP A 73 12.72 -1.13 -8.22
N LEU A 74 11.95 -0.26 -7.58
CA LEU A 74 12.42 1.04 -7.08
C LEU A 74 13.52 0.92 -6.01
N GLN A 75 13.66 -0.24 -5.37
CA GLN A 75 14.73 -0.54 -4.42
C GLN A 75 15.82 -1.47 -4.97
N ALA A 76 15.82 -1.75 -6.28
CA ALA A 76 16.77 -2.71 -6.90
C ALA A 76 18.24 -2.37 -6.64
N ASP A 77 18.63 -1.10 -6.71
CA ASP A 77 19.99 -0.67 -6.45
C ASP A 77 20.37 -0.88 -4.97
N ILE A 78 19.46 -0.59 -4.05
CA ILE A 78 19.64 -0.85 -2.60
C ILE A 78 19.83 -2.36 -2.36
N VAL A 79 19.03 -3.20 -2.99
CA VAL A 79 19.14 -4.67 -2.94
C VAL A 79 20.50 -5.13 -3.41
N SER A 80 20.95 -4.61 -4.57
CA SER A 80 22.26 -4.93 -5.15
C SER A 80 23.40 -4.58 -4.18
N ASP A 81 23.36 -3.40 -3.58
CA ASP A 81 24.39 -2.94 -2.64
C ASP A 81 24.44 -3.80 -1.36
N LEU A 82 23.28 -4.17 -0.82
CA LEU A 82 23.17 -5.03 0.36
C LEU A 82 23.71 -6.44 0.07
N ILE A 83 23.40 -7.01 -1.09
CA ILE A 83 23.89 -8.33 -1.50
C ILE A 83 25.41 -8.30 -1.63
N ARG A 84 26.01 -7.27 -2.24
CA ARG A 84 27.47 -7.11 -2.34
C ARG A 84 28.15 -7.03 -0.99
N LYS A 85 27.44 -6.55 0.05
CA LYS A 85 27.92 -6.53 1.44
C LYS A 85 27.65 -7.83 2.21
N GLY A 86 27.13 -8.84 1.53
CA GLY A 86 26.88 -10.16 2.10
C GLY A 86 25.63 -10.26 2.95
N VAL A 87 24.68 -9.31 2.86
CA VAL A 87 23.39 -9.37 3.57
C VAL A 87 22.41 -10.27 2.82
N THR A 88 21.60 -11.04 3.54
CA THR A 88 20.45 -11.75 2.96
C THR A 88 19.33 -10.74 2.74
N VAL A 89 18.82 -10.65 1.51
CA VAL A 89 17.73 -9.75 1.15
C VAL A 89 16.57 -10.55 0.60
N MET A 90 15.37 -10.21 1.04
CA MET A 90 14.11 -10.71 0.47
C MET A 90 13.35 -9.53 -0.12
N ALA A 91 13.21 -9.51 -1.43
CA ALA A 91 12.51 -8.47 -2.16
C ALA A 91 11.08 -8.91 -2.50
N TYR A 92 10.11 -8.21 -1.96
CA TYR A 92 8.70 -8.39 -2.29
C TYR A 92 8.30 -7.53 -3.49
N ASN A 93 7.25 -7.95 -4.20
CA ASN A 93 6.76 -7.20 -5.37
C ASN A 93 5.26 -7.46 -5.62
N GLN A 94 4.48 -7.56 -4.54
CA GLN A 94 3.03 -7.74 -4.61
C GLN A 94 2.35 -6.50 -5.20
N ARG A 95 1.39 -6.71 -6.10
CA ARG A 95 0.70 -5.62 -6.80
C ARG A 95 -0.82 -5.77 -6.76
N ASP A 96 -1.33 -6.83 -6.13
CA ASP A 96 -2.74 -7.14 -5.98
C ASP A 96 -3.03 -7.74 -4.60
N ILE A 97 -4.30 -7.91 -4.28
CA ILE A 97 -4.76 -8.45 -3.00
C ILE A 97 -4.23 -9.86 -2.76
N ALA A 98 -4.24 -10.71 -3.80
CA ALA A 98 -3.71 -12.06 -3.68
C ALA A 98 -2.23 -12.07 -3.32
N GLY A 99 -1.45 -11.17 -3.92
CA GLY A 99 -0.03 -10.97 -3.60
C GLY A 99 0.19 -10.45 -2.18
N ILE A 100 -0.67 -9.55 -1.67
CA ILE A 100 -0.60 -9.08 -0.28
C ILE A 100 -0.82 -10.25 0.69
N LEU A 101 -1.83 -11.08 0.47
CA LEU A 101 -2.10 -12.25 1.29
C LEU A 101 -0.96 -13.28 1.23
N ALA A 102 -0.38 -13.47 0.04
CA ALA A 102 0.78 -14.34 -0.15
C ALA A 102 2.03 -13.79 0.57
N MET A 103 2.27 -12.49 0.56
CA MET A 103 3.37 -11.83 1.29
C MET A 103 3.24 -12.08 2.79
N ILE A 104 2.03 -11.93 3.37
CA ILE A 104 1.78 -12.18 4.80
C ILE A 104 2.14 -13.64 5.15
N ARG A 105 1.65 -14.63 4.37
CA ARG A 105 1.95 -16.05 4.58
C ARG A 105 3.44 -16.35 4.46
N HIS A 106 4.07 -15.82 3.42
CA HIS A 106 5.48 -16.03 3.15
C HIS A 106 6.37 -15.44 4.26
N LEU A 107 6.08 -14.21 4.68
CA LEU A 107 6.81 -13.57 5.77
C LEU A 107 6.65 -14.34 7.08
N GLY A 108 5.42 -14.80 7.39
CA GLY A 108 5.16 -15.65 8.57
C GLY A 108 5.99 -16.93 8.56
N ALA A 109 6.06 -17.63 7.43
CA ALA A 109 6.87 -18.83 7.30
C ALA A 109 8.37 -18.55 7.53
N VAL A 110 8.87 -17.42 7.01
CA VAL A 110 10.28 -17.02 7.17
C VAL A 110 10.64 -16.73 8.63
N VAL A 111 9.73 -16.12 9.39
CA VAL A 111 9.99 -15.75 10.78
C VAL A 111 9.56 -16.82 11.81
N GLY A 112 9.07 -17.97 11.33
CA GLY A 112 8.63 -19.07 12.19
C GLY A 112 7.27 -18.84 12.85
N ALA A 113 6.40 -18.03 12.22
CA ALA A 113 5.03 -17.70 12.64
C ALA A 113 4.02 -18.07 11.53
N ALA A 114 4.16 -19.27 10.95
CA ALA A 114 3.37 -19.70 9.78
C ALA A 114 1.88 -19.83 10.09
N ASP A 115 1.53 -20.39 11.26
CA ASP A 115 0.14 -20.62 11.64
C ASP A 115 -0.59 -19.30 11.92
N GLU A 116 0.09 -18.34 12.58
CA GLU A 116 -0.43 -17.00 12.85
C GLU A 116 -0.63 -16.22 11.53
N ALA A 117 0.30 -16.37 10.60
CA ALA A 117 0.22 -15.70 9.28
C ALA A 117 -0.90 -16.29 8.42
N GLU A 118 -1.09 -17.64 8.43
CA GLU A 118 -2.21 -18.27 7.74
C GLU A 118 -3.54 -17.80 8.33
N LYS A 119 -3.65 -17.79 9.66
CA LYS A 119 -4.86 -17.26 10.32
C LYS A 119 -5.13 -15.82 9.93
N LEU A 120 -4.11 -14.93 10.01
CA LEU A 120 -4.25 -13.53 9.67
C LEU A 120 -4.69 -13.34 8.22
N ALA A 121 -4.06 -14.05 7.27
CA ALA A 121 -4.40 -13.96 5.85
C ALA A 121 -5.80 -14.50 5.58
N SER A 122 -6.21 -15.58 6.22
CA SER A 122 -7.56 -16.16 6.10
C SER A 122 -8.63 -15.25 6.68
N ASP A 123 -8.38 -14.60 7.83
CA ASP A 123 -9.28 -13.63 8.44
C ASP A 123 -9.49 -12.42 7.48
N TYR A 124 -8.42 -11.92 6.84
CA TYR A 124 -8.53 -10.87 5.84
C TYR A 124 -9.30 -11.33 4.60
N GLN A 125 -9.04 -12.53 4.10
CA GLN A 125 -9.76 -13.07 2.95
C GLN A 125 -11.27 -13.20 3.23
N ALA A 126 -11.64 -13.67 4.43
CA ALA A 126 -13.04 -13.77 4.85
C ALA A 126 -13.69 -12.36 4.97
N ARG A 127 -12.95 -11.38 5.50
CA ARG A 127 -13.41 -9.98 5.57
C ARG A 127 -13.70 -9.40 4.20
N LEU A 128 -12.78 -9.58 3.24
CA LEU A 128 -12.94 -9.09 1.87
C LEU A 128 -14.16 -9.74 1.19
N ALA A 129 -14.32 -11.04 1.31
CA ALA A 129 -15.48 -11.77 0.78
C ALA A 129 -16.80 -11.26 1.38
N LYS A 130 -16.86 -11.10 2.70
CA LYS A 130 -18.05 -10.57 3.39
C LYS A 130 -18.41 -9.17 2.90
N MET A 131 -17.42 -8.28 2.69
CA MET A 131 -17.68 -6.94 2.17
C MET A 131 -18.18 -6.98 0.73
N ALA A 132 -17.57 -7.77 -0.13
CA ALA A 132 -18.00 -7.95 -1.51
C ALA A 132 -19.44 -8.44 -1.59
N ASP A 133 -19.80 -9.46 -0.80
CA ASP A 133 -21.15 -10.03 -0.73
C ASP A 133 -22.17 -8.97 -0.28
N ALA A 134 -21.84 -8.19 0.76
CA ALA A 134 -22.71 -7.14 1.27
C ALA A 134 -22.99 -6.01 0.26
N ASN A 135 -22.13 -5.85 -0.75
CA ASN A 135 -22.23 -4.82 -1.77
C ASN A 135 -22.78 -5.32 -3.12
N THR A 136 -22.98 -6.64 -3.29
CA THR A 136 -23.36 -7.27 -4.59
C THR A 136 -24.60 -6.67 -5.22
N HIS A 137 -25.60 -6.25 -4.40
CA HIS A 137 -26.90 -5.74 -4.88
C HIS A 137 -27.05 -4.22 -4.71
N LYS A 138 -26.01 -3.51 -4.28
CA LYS A 138 -26.04 -2.05 -4.12
C LYS A 138 -25.70 -1.35 -5.44
N PRO A 139 -26.19 -0.10 -5.65
CA PRO A 139 -25.67 0.74 -6.72
C PRO A 139 -24.15 0.87 -6.64
N ARG A 140 -23.49 0.80 -7.79
CA ARG A 140 -22.02 0.86 -7.88
C ARG A 140 -21.61 2.22 -8.44
N PRO A 141 -21.26 3.20 -7.60
CA PRO A 141 -20.81 4.50 -8.07
C PRO A 141 -19.48 4.37 -8.84
N LYS A 142 -19.34 5.18 -9.87
CA LYS A 142 -18.08 5.33 -10.61
C LYS A 142 -17.06 6.02 -9.74
N VAL A 143 -15.88 5.42 -9.58
CA VAL A 143 -14.82 5.90 -8.71
C VAL A 143 -13.58 6.23 -9.54
N TYR A 144 -13.10 7.45 -9.43
CA TYR A 144 -11.74 7.80 -9.83
C TYR A 144 -10.85 7.79 -8.59
N PHE A 145 -9.84 6.91 -8.58
CA PHE A 145 -8.79 6.95 -7.57
C PHE A 145 -7.58 7.70 -8.13
N GLU A 146 -7.16 8.76 -7.44
CA GLU A 146 -5.99 9.56 -7.80
C GLU A 146 -4.84 9.26 -6.83
N GLU A 147 -3.83 8.53 -7.31
CA GLU A 147 -2.63 8.15 -6.54
C GLU A 147 -1.62 9.31 -6.43
N TRP A 148 -1.64 10.21 -7.41
CA TRP A 148 -0.81 11.41 -7.47
C TRP A 148 -1.46 12.47 -8.35
N ASP A 149 -1.15 13.76 -8.07
CA ASP A 149 -1.83 14.90 -8.70
C ASP A 149 -1.15 15.48 -9.94
N GLU A 150 0.17 15.37 -10.05
CA GLU A 150 0.92 15.98 -11.16
C GLU A 150 2.26 15.24 -11.42
N PRO A 151 2.32 14.43 -12.50
CA PRO A 151 1.21 14.09 -13.38
C PRO A 151 0.12 13.29 -12.65
N MET A 152 -1.13 13.37 -13.14
CA MET A 152 -2.22 12.59 -12.54
C MET A 152 -1.98 11.09 -12.78
N ILE A 153 -2.00 10.30 -11.70
CA ILE A 153 -1.78 8.86 -11.72
C ILE A 153 -3.02 8.18 -11.17
N SER A 154 -3.58 7.23 -11.94
CA SER A 154 -4.70 6.40 -11.48
C SER A 154 -4.24 5.31 -10.48
N GLY A 155 -5.19 4.71 -9.78
CA GLY A 155 -4.94 3.68 -8.78
C GLY A 155 -4.22 2.45 -9.33
N ILE A 156 -3.37 1.86 -8.52
CA ILE A 156 -2.70 0.57 -8.78
C ILE A 156 -3.67 -0.59 -8.50
N LYS A 157 -3.35 -1.79 -8.96
CA LYS A 157 -4.27 -2.93 -9.02
C LYS A 157 -4.93 -3.28 -7.68
N TRP A 158 -4.18 -3.35 -6.56
CA TRP A 158 -4.82 -3.66 -5.27
C TRP A 158 -5.83 -2.58 -4.85
N VAL A 159 -5.61 -1.30 -5.22
CA VAL A 159 -6.55 -0.21 -4.93
C VAL A 159 -7.81 -0.36 -5.79
N SER A 160 -7.64 -0.64 -7.08
CA SER A 160 -8.76 -0.92 -8.00
C SER A 160 -9.60 -2.10 -7.49
N GLU A 161 -8.96 -3.20 -7.07
CA GLU A 161 -9.64 -4.37 -6.48
C GLU A 161 -10.39 -4.01 -5.18
N LEU A 162 -9.81 -3.17 -4.32
CA LEU A 162 -10.47 -2.72 -3.08
C LEU A 162 -11.67 -1.81 -3.36
N VAL A 163 -11.59 -0.95 -4.38
CA VAL A 163 -12.74 -0.16 -4.85
C VAL A 163 -13.90 -1.07 -5.28
N GLU A 164 -13.60 -2.12 -6.05
CA GLU A 164 -14.60 -3.09 -6.51
C GLU A 164 -15.24 -3.85 -5.32
N ILE A 165 -14.42 -4.31 -4.37
CA ILE A 165 -14.88 -5.02 -3.15
C ILE A 165 -15.75 -4.10 -2.28
N ALA A 166 -15.40 -2.82 -2.18
CA ALA A 166 -16.17 -1.83 -1.44
C ALA A 166 -17.49 -1.41 -2.14
N GLY A 167 -17.77 -1.97 -3.32
CA GLY A 167 -19.00 -1.73 -4.07
C GLY A 167 -18.93 -0.56 -5.05
N GLY A 168 -17.75 -0.01 -5.31
CA GLY A 168 -17.54 0.98 -6.37
C GLY A 168 -17.30 0.33 -7.74
N CYS A 169 -17.09 1.17 -8.75
CA CYS A 169 -16.66 0.80 -10.08
C CYS A 169 -15.48 1.71 -10.46
N ASP A 170 -14.26 1.16 -10.49
CA ASP A 170 -13.09 1.91 -10.92
C ASP A 170 -13.26 2.37 -12.37
N VAL A 171 -13.04 3.65 -12.66
CA VAL A 171 -13.20 4.19 -14.01
C VAL A 171 -11.98 3.91 -14.92
N PHE A 172 -10.84 3.51 -14.34
CA PHE A 172 -9.62 3.18 -15.07
C PHE A 172 -9.04 1.78 -14.76
N PRO A 173 -9.88 0.71 -14.69
CA PRO A 173 -9.40 -0.61 -14.30
C PRO A 173 -8.35 -1.17 -15.26
N HIS A 174 -8.39 -0.77 -16.53
CA HIS A 174 -7.43 -1.17 -17.57
C HIS A 174 -6.03 -0.59 -17.35
N LEU A 175 -5.90 0.55 -16.65
CA LEU A 175 -4.61 1.12 -16.29
C LEU A 175 -4.03 0.47 -15.03
N SER A 176 -4.88 0.04 -14.11
CA SER A 176 -4.46 -0.51 -12.81
C SER A 176 -3.55 -1.74 -12.91
N VAL A 177 -3.63 -2.50 -14.02
CA VAL A 177 -2.81 -3.69 -14.27
C VAL A 177 -1.33 -3.38 -14.53
N HIS A 178 -1.02 -2.13 -14.86
CA HIS A 178 0.34 -1.70 -15.12
C HIS A 178 1.11 -1.44 -13.81
N LYS A 179 2.34 -1.94 -13.75
CA LYS A 179 3.17 -1.86 -12.55
C LYS A 179 3.80 -0.47 -12.36
N ALA A 180 4.29 0.12 -13.46
CA ALA A 180 4.94 1.41 -13.42
C ALA A 180 3.90 2.55 -13.31
N ALA A 181 4.19 3.56 -12.51
CA ALA A 181 3.35 4.74 -12.36
C ALA A 181 3.17 5.50 -13.68
N THR A 182 4.23 5.53 -14.51
CA THR A 182 4.21 6.16 -15.83
C THR A 182 3.17 5.58 -16.78
N ASP A 183 2.85 4.29 -16.64
CA ASP A 183 1.88 3.60 -17.49
C ASP A 183 0.44 3.78 -16.99
N ARG A 184 0.27 4.46 -15.85
CA ARG A 184 -1.02 4.77 -15.23
C ARG A 184 -1.36 6.26 -15.25
N PHE A 185 -0.64 7.03 -16.08
CA PHE A 185 -0.95 8.46 -16.27
C PHE A 185 -2.32 8.63 -16.90
N VAL A 186 -3.07 9.62 -16.39
CA VAL A 186 -4.41 9.95 -16.83
C VAL A 186 -4.44 11.42 -17.29
N GLN A 187 -5.13 11.69 -18.40
CA GLN A 187 -5.37 13.06 -18.83
C GLN A 187 -6.65 13.62 -18.20
N SER A 188 -6.67 14.93 -17.95
CA SER A 188 -7.86 15.62 -17.41
C SER A 188 -9.12 15.32 -18.22
N THR A 189 -9.00 15.29 -19.56
CA THR A 189 -10.09 14.98 -20.50
C THR A 189 -10.66 13.57 -20.29
N ASP A 190 -9.83 12.61 -19.89
CA ASP A 190 -10.28 11.21 -19.67
C ASP A 190 -11.11 11.12 -18.39
N VAL A 191 -10.72 11.85 -17.35
CA VAL A 191 -11.49 11.92 -16.08
C VAL A 191 -12.83 12.62 -16.31
N ILE A 192 -12.85 13.73 -17.07
CA ILE A 192 -14.08 14.44 -17.44
C ILE A 192 -15.01 13.49 -18.20
N LYS A 193 -14.50 12.77 -19.19
CA LYS A 193 -15.29 11.82 -19.99
C LYS A 193 -15.81 10.64 -19.15
N ALA A 194 -15.02 10.14 -18.21
CA ALA A 194 -15.42 9.06 -17.29
C ALA A 194 -16.54 9.51 -16.34
N ALA A 195 -16.61 10.81 -16.02
CA ALA A 195 -17.61 11.43 -15.15
C ALA A 195 -17.81 10.64 -13.84
N PRO A 196 -16.78 10.54 -12.97
CA PRO A 196 -16.86 9.78 -11.73
C PRO A 196 -17.89 10.39 -10.77
N ASP A 197 -18.58 9.52 -10.02
CA ASP A 197 -19.51 9.88 -8.95
C ASP A 197 -18.77 10.19 -7.64
N VAL A 198 -17.58 9.61 -7.47
CA VAL A 198 -16.69 9.78 -6.31
C VAL A 198 -15.26 9.90 -6.77
N ILE A 199 -14.51 10.82 -6.17
CA ILE A 199 -13.06 10.92 -6.33
C ILE A 199 -12.42 10.55 -4.99
N LEU A 200 -11.59 9.52 -4.99
CA LEU A 200 -10.72 9.15 -3.88
C LEU A 200 -9.31 9.58 -4.22
N ALA A 201 -8.63 10.27 -3.34
CA ALA A 201 -7.27 10.72 -3.59
C ALA A 201 -6.34 10.33 -2.43
N SER A 202 -5.13 9.89 -2.79
CA SER A 202 -4.10 9.53 -1.83
C SER A 202 -2.73 9.86 -2.41
N TRP A 203 -2.15 10.98 -1.97
CA TRP A 203 -0.85 11.41 -2.47
C TRP A 203 0.26 11.02 -1.47
N CYS A 204 1.26 10.27 -1.95
CA CYS A 204 2.32 9.74 -1.10
C CYS A 204 3.13 10.88 -0.43
N GLY A 205 3.12 10.92 0.91
CA GLY A 205 3.84 11.92 1.70
C GLY A 205 3.31 13.37 1.60
N LYS A 206 2.20 13.59 0.90
CA LYS A 206 1.61 14.91 0.64
C LYS A 206 0.14 14.91 1.00
N LYS A 207 -0.32 15.97 1.67
CA LYS A 207 -1.76 16.13 1.98
C LYS A 207 -2.55 16.39 0.70
N VAL A 208 -3.63 15.65 0.52
CA VAL A 208 -4.60 15.92 -0.55
C VAL A 208 -5.31 17.26 -0.32
N ARG A 209 -5.49 18.00 -1.38
CA ARG A 209 -6.22 19.25 -1.40
C ARG A 209 -7.41 19.12 -2.33
N SER A 210 -8.57 18.75 -1.77
CA SER A 210 -9.82 18.57 -2.52
C SER A 210 -10.20 19.82 -3.32
N GLU A 211 -9.94 21.00 -2.75
CA GLU A 211 -10.16 22.27 -3.42
C GLU A 211 -9.32 22.46 -4.69
N LYS A 212 -8.10 21.91 -4.74
CA LYS A 212 -7.26 21.93 -5.95
C LYS A 212 -7.78 20.96 -7.01
N ILE A 213 -8.27 19.81 -6.59
CA ILE A 213 -8.89 18.83 -7.50
C ILE A 213 -10.14 19.43 -8.11
N ALA A 214 -11.03 20.00 -7.31
CA ALA A 214 -12.27 20.61 -7.75
C ALA A 214 -12.06 21.83 -8.68
N ALA A 215 -10.98 22.59 -8.47
CA ALA A 215 -10.66 23.79 -9.25
C ALA A 215 -10.00 23.52 -10.61
N ARG A 216 -9.76 22.25 -10.98
CA ARG A 216 -9.19 21.91 -12.30
C ARG A 216 -10.10 22.34 -13.43
N ALA A 217 -9.51 22.86 -14.51
CA ALA A 217 -10.27 23.34 -15.67
C ALA A 217 -11.15 22.25 -16.28
N GLY A 218 -12.45 22.53 -16.43
CA GLY A 218 -13.42 21.61 -17.00
C GLY A 218 -13.99 20.56 -16.03
N TRP A 219 -13.58 20.57 -14.75
CA TRP A 219 -14.05 19.54 -13.77
C TRP A 219 -15.34 19.93 -13.04
N GLN A 220 -15.82 21.18 -13.19
CA GLN A 220 -17.01 21.69 -12.50
C GLN A 220 -18.28 20.88 -12.77
N ASP A 221 -18.36 20.19 -13.91
CA ASP A 221 -19.52 19.38 -14.29
C ASP A 221 -19.40 17.89 -13.92
N ILE A 222 -18.25 17.45 -13.40
CA ILE A 222 -18.05 16.07 -12.92
C ILE A 222 -18.96 15.85 -11.70
N PRO A 223 -19.75 14.75 -11.65
CA PRO A 223 -20.67 14.48 -10.55
C PRO A 223 -20.02 14.56 -9.17
N ALA A 224 -18.82 13.98 -9.02
CA ALA A 224 -18.06 14.00 -7.77
C ALA A 224 -17.70 15.44 -7.32
N VAL A 225 -17.41 16.34 -8.25
CA VAL A 225 -17.10 17.74 -7.95
C VAL A 225 -18.36 18.50 -7.59
N ARG A 226 -19.42 18.36 -8.39
CA ARG A 226 -20.72 19.02 -8.15
C ARG A 226 -21.35 18.67 -6.81
N LEU A 227 -21.14 17.44 -6.34
CA LEU A 227 -21.73 16.87 -5.12
C LEU A 227 -20.76 16.88 -3.93
N ASP A 228 -19.58 17.49 -4.09
CA ASP A 228 -18.50 17.56 -3.08
C ASP A 228 -18.10 16.17 -2.56
N ARG A 229 -18.07 15.16 -3.46
CA ARG A 229 -17.67 13.79 -3.14
C ARG A 229 -16.21 13.52 -3.50
N ILE A 230 -15.30 14.34 -2.94
CA ILE A 230 -13.85 14.23 -3.08
C ILE A 230 -13.25 13.93 -1.71
N TYR A 231 -12.68 12.74 -1.53
CA TYR A 231 -12.21 12.26 -0.23
C TYR A 231 -10.73 11.93 -0.24
N GLU A 232 -10.01 12.36 0.80
CA GLU A 232 -8.64 11.92 1.05
C GLU A 232 -8.63 10.57 1.78
N ILE A 233 -7.88 9.60 1.26
CA ILE A 233 -7.45 8.42 2.01
C ILE A 233 -5.97 8.58 2.31
N LYS A 234 -5.58 8.53 3.58
CA LYS A 234 -4.17 8.69 3.97
C LYS A 234 -3.29 7.62 3.33
N SER A 235 -2.17 8.02 2.75
CA SER A 235 -1.26 7.10 2.05
C SER A 235 -0.80 5.89 2.86
N PRO A 236 -0.53 5.98 4.18
CA PRO A 236 -0.19 4.79 4.98
C PRO A 236 -1.33 3.77 5.10
N LEU A 237 -2.57 4.13 4.76
CA LEU A 237 -3.72 3.22 4.82
C LEU A 237 -3.95 2.47 3.52
N ILE A 238 -3.55 3.03 2.37
CA ILE A 238 -3.99 2.50 1.07
C ILE A 238 -2.86 2.31 0.05
N LEU A 239 -1.79 3.11 0.11
CA LEU A 239 -0.69 3.01 -0.86
C LEU A 239 0.39 2.02 -0.45
N GLN A 240 0.25 1.36 0.70
CA GLN A 240 1.11 0.28 1.14
C GLN A 240 0.44 -1.06 0.84
N PRO A 241 1.04 -1.94 0.02
CA PRO A 241 0.43 -3.23 -0.33
C PRO A 241 0.59 -4.24 0.82
N GLY A 242 -0.16 -4.01 1.89
CA GLY A 242 -0.08 -4.76 3.14
C GLY A 242 -1.38 -4.72 3.96
N PRO A 243 -1.30 -5.09 5.25
CA PRO A 243 -2.47 -5.22 6.13
C PRO A 243 -3.35 -3.98 6.21
N ALA A 244 -2.75 -2.77 6.27
CA ALA A 244 -3.50 -1.52 6.34
C ALA A 244 -4.46 -1.33 5.17
N ALA A 245 -4.06 -1.70 3.95
CA ALA A 245 -4.90 -1.58 2.76
C ALA A 245 -6.14 -2.49 2.85
N LEU A 246 -5.97 -3.70 3.40
CA LEU A 246 -7.05 -4.70 3.55
C LEU A 246 -7.99 -4.41 4.73
N THR A 247 -7.65 -3.45 5.58
CA THR A 247 -8.41 -3.08 6.79
C THR A 247 -8.86 -1.63 6.74
N ASP A 248 -8.14 -0.72 7.38
CA ASP A 248 -8.49 0.70 7.50
C ASP A 248 -8.61 1.40 6.13
N GLY A 249 -7.80 0.99 5.14
CA GLY A 249 -7.88 1.50 3.78
C GLY A 249 -9.19 1.12 3.10
N LEU A 250 -9.56 -0.16 3.17
CA LEU A 250 -10.83 -0.68 2.66
C LEU A 250 -12.02 -0.01 3.34
N ASP A 251 -11.98 0.14 4.68
CA ASP A 251 -13.04 0.82 5.44
C ASP A 251 -13.17 2.30 5.06
N ALA A 252 -12.05 2.96 4.73
CA ALA A 252 -12.08 4.34 4.26
C ALA A 252 -12.73 4.46 2.88
N ILE A 253 -12.49 3.49 1.99
CA ILE A 253 -13.19 3.42 0.69
C ILE A 253 -14.69 3.20 0.92
N GLU A 254 -15.08 2.19 1.69
CA GLU A 254 -16.50 1.87 1.95
C GLU A 254 -17.26 3.08 2.48
N ARG A 255 -16.70 3.80 3.49
CA ARG A 255 -17.30 5.02 4.02
C ARG A 255 -17.48 6.13 2.99
N ALA A 256 -16.55 6.26 2.06
CA ALA A 256 -16.63 7.28 1.01
C ALA A 256 -17.66 6.94 -0.08
N LEU A 257 -18.00 5.66 -0.25
CA LEU A 257 -18.97 5.19 -1.22
C LEU A 257 -20.40 5.17 -0.66
N SER A 258 -20.54 5.11 0.67
CA SER A 258 -21.84 5.18 1.38
C SER A 258 -22.42 6.59 1.34
#